data_b4ef7e74a0bae3381b5fbd71493bb56c
#
_entry.id   b4ef7e74a0bae3381b5fbd71493bb56c
#
_cell.length_a   1.000
_cell.length_b   1.000
_cell.length_c   1.000
_cell.angle_alpha   90.00
_cell.angle_beta   90.00
_cell.angle_gamma   90.00
#
_symmetry.space_group_name_H-M   'P 1'
#
loop_
_entity.id
_entity.type
_entity.pdbx_description
1 polymer ?
#
loop_
_entity_poly.entity_id
_entity_poly.type
_entity_poly.pdbx_seq_one_letter_code
_entity_poly.pdbx_strand_id
1 'polypeptide(L)'
;MKKIGIITFHNSYNCGSMLESYAMQKSIEKYCSENVEIIDFSNEGQKNLYKIFFKNNSLKNILKNILLLPNYRKLKTNNMKYEEFRDKNFHLSINKFNNMNELNDKDYSCIVSGSDQIWNVTIPDADDAYFLPWVNTAKKVAYAPSFGSKNILKYAKDSEKYKKYLMNYDYLSIREKNGQKWIKDMINKTVPVLIDPTLILTASCYDEILANDINEKEKYIFFYCPSFDQNICKYVKKISKKYNLKVITWSCKSYSTRIIKRFGFELAKYENPSSYLYYIKNAELVLTTSFHGTIFSTIYNKKFFTIKNGGMYGDDDRVITLLSQLKMIDRLIEYDFDNNFDYLKDADYSEYNNQIKKLKMDAIKYLRESVGGRNENNK
;
A
#
# COMPACT_ATOMS: atom_id res chain seq x y z
N MET A 1 -24.44 5.83 19.30
CA MET A 1 -23.00 5.69 19.70
C MET A 1 -22.16 6.43 18.67
N LYS A 2 -21.14 7.17 19.12
CA LYS A 2 -20.19 7.80 18.20
C LYS A 2 -19.41 6.73 17.42
N LYS A 3 -19.03 7.07 16.18
CA LYS A 3 -18.31 6.17 15.27
C LYS A 3 -16.81 6.18 15.52
N ILE A 4 -16.10 5.22 14.91
CA ILE A 4 -14.66 5.26 14.69
C ILE A 4 -14.43 5.70 13.25
N GLY A 5 -13.65 6.78 13.06
CA GLY A 5 -13.27 7.26 11.74
C GLY A 5 -11.87 6.76 11.34
N ILE A 6 -11.68 6.33 10.10
CA ILE A 6 -10.39 6.02 9.52
C ILE A 6 -10.08 7.08 8.46
N ILE A 7 -8.88 7.67 8.49
CA ILE A 7 -8.40 8.55 7.44
C ILE A 7 -7.12 7.97 6.83
N THR A 8 -7.18 7.65 5.54
CA THR A 8 -6.08 7.01 4.77
C THR A 8 -6.26 7.22 3.27
N PHE A 9 -5.38 6.63 2.44
CA PHE A 9 -5.43 6.73 0.97
C PHE A 9 -6.46 5.78 0.32
N HIS A 10 -7.69 5.77 0.80
CA HIS A 10 -8.76 4.89 0.33
C HIS A 10 -9.23 5.20 -1.10
N ASN A 11 -9.12 6.44 -1.56
CA ASN A 11 -9.57 6.90 -2.88
C ASN A 11 -8.41 7.00 -3.89
N SER A 12 -7.45 6.09 -3.77
CA SER A 12 -6.31 5.98 -4.68
C SER A 12 -6.55 4.87 -5.71
N TYR A 13 -6.09 5.06 -6.96
CA TYR A 13 -6.04 3.94 -7.91
C TYR A 13 -4.70 3.20 -7.75
N ASN A 14 -4.45 2.80 -6.52
CA ASN A 14 -3.30 2.01 -6.08
C ASN A 14 -3.81 0.81 -5.28
N CYS A 15 -3.57 -0.41 -5.79
CA CYS A 15 -4.06 -1.62 -5.16
C CYS A 15 -3.56 -1.80 -3.73
N GLY A 16 -2.31 -1.42 -3.45
CA GLY A 16 -1.74 -1.50 -2.12
C GLY A 16 -2.49 -0.63 -1.12
N SER A 17 -2.67 0.65 -1.44
CA SER A 17 -3.37 1.62 -0.58
C SER A 17 -4.83 1.23 -0.35
N MET A 18 -5.52 0.76 -1.39
CA MET A 18 -6.93 0.32 -1.24
C MET A 18 -7.06 -0.97 -0.43
N LEU A 19 -6.15 -1.93 -0.60
CA LEU A 19 -6.15 -3.16 0.19
C LEU A 19 -5.73 -2.91 1.65
N GLU A 20 -4.88 -1.92 1.87
CA GLU A 20 -4.54 -1.43 3.20
C GLU A 20 -5.77 -0.80 3.88
N SER A 21 -6.50 0.08 3.18
CA SER A 21 -7.73 0.70 3.67
C SER A 21 -8.80 -0.35 4.01
N TYR A 22 -8.98 -1.35 3.14
CA TYR A 22 -9.84 -2.51 3.36
C TYR A 22 -9.43 -3.28 4.62
N ALA A 23 -8.15 -3.58 4.75
CA ALA A 23 -7.62 -4.34 5.86
C ALA A 23 -7.76 -3.59 7.19
N MET A 24 -7.53 -2.27 7.20
CA MET A 24 -7.72 -1.44 8.39
C MET A 24 -9.18 -1.45 8.83
N GLN A 25 -10.12 -1.18 7.90
CA GLN A 25 -11.54 -1.23 8.20
C GLN A 25 -11.94 -2.59 8.76
N LYS A 26 -11.59 -3.69 8.07
CA LYS A 26 -11.91 -5.06 8.52
C LYS A 26 -11.26 -5.44 9.85
N SER A 27 -10.05 -4.96 10.12
CA SER A 27 -9.39 -5.22 11.40
C SER A 27 -10.09 -4.51 12.55
N ILE A 28 -10.50 -3.25 12.38
CA ILE A 28 -11.26 -2.52 13.40
C ILE A 28 -12.66 -3.14 13.58
N GLU A 29 -13.36 -3.48 12.49
CA GLU A 29 -14.66 -4.19 12.56
C GLU A 29 -14.54 -5.48 13.37
N LYS A 30 -13.51 -6.25 13.15
CA LYS A 30 -13.33 -7.55 13.79
C LYS A 30 -12.90 -7.46 15.25
N TYR A 31 -11.96 -6.58 15.57
CA TYR A 31 -11.29 -6.59 16.89
C TYR A 31 -11.67 -5.46 17.83
N CYS A 32 -12.32 -4.41 17.33
CA CYS A 32 -12.65 -3.22 18.09
C CYS A 32 -14.17 -2.91 18.08
N SER A 33 -14.71 -2.46 16.96
CA SER A 33 -16.11 -2.04 16.84
C SER A 33 -16.62 -2.16 15.41
N GLU A 34 -17.88 -2.59 15.24
CA GLU A 34 -18.55 -2.60 13.92
C GLU A 34 -18.96 -1.19 13.46
N ASN A 35 -19.03 -0.23 14.37
CA ASN A 35 -19.40 1.15 14.04
C ASN A 35 -18.18 1.96 13.57
N VAL A 36 -17.62 1.56 12.44
CA VAL A 36 -16.45 2.16 11.81
C VAL A 36 -16.75 2.57 10.38
N GLU A 37 -16.22 3.71 9.97
CA GLU A 37 -16.27 4.18 8.58
C GLU A 37 -14.93 4.81 8.18
N ILE A 38 -14.67 4.80 6.87
CA ILE A 38 -13.55 5.53 6.26
C ILE A 38 -14.06 6.93 5.94
N ILE A 39 -13.37 7.95 6.45
CA ILE A 39 -13.65 9.36 6.15
C ILE A 39 -13.31 9.60 4.67
N ASP A 40 -14.32 9.92 3.85
CA ASP A 40 -14.16 10.12 2.39
C ASP A 40 -13.44 11.47 2.11
N PHE A 41 -12.15 11.51 2.45
CA PHE A 41 -11.27 12.65 2.23
C PHE A 41 -10.33 12.39 1.05
N SER A 42 -10.34 13.30 0.06
CA SER A 42 -9.47 13.20 -1.11
C SER A 42 -9.11 14.60 -1.62
N ASN A 43 -7.87 15.02 -1.40
CA ASN A 43 -7.40 16.33 -1.83
C ASN A 43 -7.20 16.44 -3.34
N GLU A 44 -7.00 17.66 -3.84
CA GLU A 44 -6.76 17.93 -5.26
C GLU A 44 -5.48 17.27 -5.80
N GLY A 45 -4.46 17.07 -4.95
CA GLY A 45 -3.23 16.36 -5.31
C GLY A 45 -3.52 14.91 -5.71
N GLN A 46 -4.29 14.21 -4.88
CA GLN A 46 -4.72 12.82 -5.14
C GLN A 46 -5.57 12.72 -6.39
N LYS A 47 -6.59 13.58 -6.55
CA LYS A 47 -7.44 13.61 -7.76
C LYS A 47 -6.65 13.82 -9.04
N ASN A 48 -5.64 14.72 -9.00
CA ASN A 48 -4.80 15.00 -10.17
C ASN A 48 -3.85 13.84 -10.48
N LEU A 49 -3.36 13.11 -9.48
CA LEU A 49 -2.46 11.97 -9.65
C LEU A 49 -3.10 10.86 -10.48
N TYR A 50 -4.40 10.61 -10.26
CA TYR A 50 -5.13 9.49 -10.89
C TYR A 50 -5.87 9.86 -12.18
N LYS A 51 -5.79 11.10 -12.66
CA LYS A 51 -6.26 11.46 -14.01
C LYS A 51 -5.55 10.61 -15.07
N ILE A 52 -6.29 10.16 -16.07
CA ILE A 52 -5.74 9.37 -17.18
C ILE A 52 -4.66 10.18 -17.91
N PHE A 53 -5.00 11.38 -18.34
CA PHE A 53 -4.08 12.25 -19.06
C PHE A 53 -3.31 13.20 -18.15
N PHE A 54 -2.07 13.48 -18.52
CA PHE A 54 -1.26 14.53 -17.91
C PHE A 54 -1.75 15.90 -18.36
N LYS A 55 -1.49 16.95 -17.55
CA LYS A 55 -1.72 18.32 -17.99
C LYS A 55 -0.83 18.63 -19.20
N ASN A 56 -1.37 19.29 -20.23
CA ASN A 56 -0.65 19.64 -21.47
C ASN A 56 0.25 20.88 -21.30
N ASN A 57 1.02 20.93 -20.23
CA ASN A 57 1.90 22.05 -19.87
C ASN A 57 3.36 21.86 -20.34
N SER A 58 3.67 20.78 -21.04
CA SER A 58 4.98 20.52 -21.63
C SER A 58 4.87 19.55 -22.81
N LEU A 59 5.79 19.67 -23.79
CA LEU A 59 5.90 18.72 -24.91
C LEU A 59 6.04 17.28 -24.43
N LYS A 60 6.77 17.06 -23.33
CA LYS A 60 6.92 15.74 -22.71
C LYS A 60 5.58 15.15 -22.27
N ASN A 61 4.70 15.95 -21.69
CA ASN A 61 3.38 15.49 -21.26
C ASN A 61 2.45 15.26 -22.45
N ILE A 62 2.53 16.08 -23.50
CA ILE A 62 1.78 15.87 -24.75
C ILE A 62 2.19 14.54 -25.39
N LEU A 63 3.50 14.27 -25.52
CA LEU A 63 4.00 12.99 -26.05
C LEU A 63 3.54 11.80 -25.20
N LYS A 64 3.59 11.92 -23.85
CA LYS A 64 3.06 10.87 -22.99
C LYS A 64 1.56 10.63 -23.21
N ASN A 65 0.77 11.69 -23.39
CA ASN A 65 -0.66 11.57 -23.66
C ASN A 65 -0.93 10.83 -24.98
N ILE A 66 -0.13 11.09 -26.02
CA ILE A 66 -0.20 10.36 -27.29
C ILE A 66 0.06 8.86 -27.06
N LEU A 67 1.08 8.50 -26.25
CA LEU A 67 1.40 7.11 -25.91
C LEU A 67 0.30 6.40 -25.10
N LEU A 68 -0.61 7.14 -24.47
CA LEU A 68 -1.74 6.58 -23.71
C LEU A 68 -2.94 6.25 -24.62
N LEU A 69 -3.07 6.89 -25.78
CA LEU A 69 -4.23 6.74 -26.66
C LEU A 69 -4.55 5.28 -27.03
N PRO A 70 -3.59 4.42 -27.42
CA PRO A 70 -3.88 3.01 -27.74
C PRO A 70 -4.50 2.23 -26.57
N ASN A 71 -4.20 2.61 -25.34
CA ASN A 71 -4.70 1.96 -24.11
C ASN A 71 -5.79 2.77 -23.40
N TYR A 72 -6.35 3.82 -24.03
CA TYR A 72 -7.32 4.71 -23.37
C TYR A 72 -8.55 3.96 -22.83
N ARG A 73 -9.13 3.04 -23.64
CA ARG A 73 -10.28 2.22 -23.20
C ARG A 73 -9.93 1.40 -21.96
N LYS A 74 -8.75 0.78 -21.95
CA LYS A 74 -8.27 -0.01 -20.81
C LYS A 74 -8.06 0.85 -19.56
N LEU A 75 -7.46 2.03 -19.70
CA LEU A 75 -7.29 2.98 -18.60
C LEU A 75 -8.63 3.43 -18.01
N LYS A 76 -9.62 3.72 -18.88
CA LYS A 76 -10.98 4.06 -18.42
C LYS A 76 -11.63 2.90 -17.67
N THR A 77 -11.53 1.67 -18.21
CA THR A 77 -12.04 0.46 -17.56
C THR A 77 -11.37 0.23 -16.21
N ASN A 78 -10.04 0.42 -16.12
CA ASN A 78 -9.32 0.29 -14.84
C ASN A 78 -9.85 1.28 -13.80
N ASN A 79 -10.03 2.56 -14.16
CA ASN A 79 -10.58 3.55 -13.24
C ASN A 79 -11.97 3.13 -12.72
N MET A 80 -12.88 2.72 -13.62
CA MET A 80 -14.20 2.20 -13.22
C MET A 80 -14.09 1.00 -12.28
N LYS A 81 -13.16 0.08 -12.53
CA LYS A 81 -12.95 -1.11 -11.70
C LYS A 81 -12.38 -0.77 -10.31
N TYR A 82 -11.58 0.29 -10.17
CA TYR A 82 -11.16 0.81 -8.86
C TYR A 82 -12.34 1.43 -8.10
N GLU A 83 -13.19 2.20 -8.78
CA GLU A 83 -14.39 2.79 -8.17
C GLU A 83 -15.39 1.72 -7.73
N GLU A 84 -15.68 0.72 -8.59
CA GLU A 84 -16.51 -0.43 -8.24
C GLU A 84 -16.00 -1.17 -7.00
N PHE A 85 -14.67 -1.35 -6.89
CA PHE A 85 -14.08 -1.98 -5.72
C PHE A 85 -14.31 -1.15 -4.46
N ARG A 86 -14.05 0.16 -4.52
CA ARG A 86 -14.27 1.10 -3.42
C ARG A 86 -15.71 1.07 -2.94
N ASP A 87 -16.64 1.28 -3.86
CA ASP A 87 -18.06 1.40 -3.55
C ASP A 87 -18.67 0.09 -2.99
N LYS A 88 -18.10 -1.05 -3.38
CA LYS A 88 -18.53 -2.36 -2.87
C LYS A 88 -17.96 -2.71 -1.50
N ASN A 89 -16.73 -2.29 -1.20
CA ASN A 89 -15.98 -2.86 -0.08
C ASN A 89 -15.70 -1.87 1.06
N PHE A 90 -15.90 -0.57 0.85
CA PHE A 90 -15.66 0.43 1.88
C PHE A 90 -16.95 0.97 2.47
N HIS A 91 -16.98 1.09 3.79
CA HIS A 91 -17.98 1.87 4.50
C HIS A 91 -17.47 3.32 4.58
N LEU A 92 -17.92 4.16 3.66
CA LEU A 92 -17.49 5.55 3.56
C LEU A 92 -18.39 6.46 4.38
N SER A 93 -17.83 7.57 4.88
CA SER A 93 -18.64 8.66 5.43
C SER A 93 -19.63 9.19 4.39
N ILE A 94 -20.81 9.64 4.85
CA ILE A 94 -21.86 10.20 3.97
C ILE A 94 -21.33 11.42 3.23
N ASN A 95 -20.59 12.28 3.93
CA ASN A 95 -20.01 13.49 3.35
C ASN A 95 -18.65 13.19 2.72
N LYS A 96 -18.40 13.82 1.56
CA LYS A 96 -17.09 13.82 0.90
C LYS A 96 -16.37 15.13 1.20
N PHE A 97 -15.10 15.02 1.53
CA PHE A 97 -14.27 16.15 1.92
C PHE A 97 -13.10 16.31 0.92
N ASN A 98 -12.83 17.56 0.54
CA ASN A 98 -11.80 17.87 -0.46
C ASN A 98 -10.63 18.66 0.13
N ASN A 99 -10.84 19.30 1.26
CA ASN A 99 -9.80 19.99 2.01
C ASN A 99 -9.98 19.81 3.51
N MET A 100 -8.91 20.01 4.27
CA MET A 100 -8.88 19.81 5.70
C MET A 100 -9.88 20.67 6.47
N ASN A 101 -10.19 21.87 6.00
CA ASN A 101 -11.10 22.79 6.70
C ASN A 101 -12.56 22.33 6.71
N GLU A 102 -12.91 21.36 5.87
CA GLU A 102 -14.25 20.74 5.85
C GLU A 102 -14.40 19.64 6.89
N LEU A 103 -13.27 19.11 7.41
CA LEU A 103 -13.24 17.99 8.36
C LEU A 103 -13.61 18.45 9.76
N ASN A 104 -14.34 17.61 10.50
CA ASN A 104 -14.61 17.74 11.92
C ASN A 104 -14.79 16.38 12.59
N ASP A 105 -14.69 16.34 13.91
CA ASP A 105 -14.71 15.11 14.70
C ASP A 105 -15.99 14.93 15.55
N LYS A 106 -17.05 15.67 15.27
CA LYS A 106 -18.28 15.70 16.10
C LYS A 106 -18.93 14.32 16.25
N ASP A 107 -18.92 13.52 15.17
CA ASP A 107 -19.58 12.23 15.11
C ASP A 107 -18.67 11.06 15.54
N TYR A 108 -17.40 11.34 15.86
CA TYR A 108 -16.39 10.32 16.15
C TYR A 108 -16.00 10.31 17.63
N SER A 109 -15.81 9.12 18.16
CA SER A 109 -15.18 8.88 19.47
C SER A 109 -13.67 8.72 19.34
N CYS A 110 -13.23 8.22 18.18
CA CYS A 110 -11.83 7.97 17.86
C CYS A 110 -11.61 8.18 16.36
N ILE A 111 -10.47 8.75 15.98
CA ILE A 111 -10.03 8.83 14.60
C ILE A 111 -8.67 8.15 14.48
N VAL A 112 -8.61 7.18 13.56
CA VAL A 112 -7.42 6.42 13.23
C VAL A 112 -6.80 6.96 11.95
N SER A 113 -5.59 7.49 12.06
CA SER A 113 -4.75 7.90 10.92
C SER A 113 -3.84 6.74 10.54
N GLY A 114 -3.95 6.27 9.34
CA GLY A 114 -3.09 5.20 8.84
C GLY A 114 -3.86 4.02 8.26
N SER A 115 -3.16 3.10 7.76
CA SER A 115 -1.71 3.04 7.51
C SER A 115 -1.31 3.81 6.23
N ASP A 116 -0.36 3.24 5.46
CA ASP A 116 0.23 3.76 4.22
C ASP A 116 1.07 5.04 4.38
N GLN A 117 1.58 5.58 3.26
CA GLN A 117 2.49 6.73 3.21
C GLN A 117 1.80 8.08 3.46
N ILE A 118 0.76 8.10 4.27
CA ILE A 118 -0.03 9.31 4.53
C ILE A 118 0.75 10.41 5.25
N TRP A 119 1.88 10.07 5.86
CA TRP A 119 2.79 11.05 6.49
C TRP A 119 4.00 11.42 5.61
N ASN A 120 4.02 10.98 4.35
CA ASN A 120 5.04 11.37 3.39
C ASN A 120 4.75 12.77 2.83
N VAL A 121 5.43 13.76 3.37
CA VAL A 121 5.24 15.18 3.00
C VAL A 121 5.78 15.55 1.60
N THR A 122 6.38 14.59 0.87
CA THR A 122 7.02 14.84 -0.43
C THR A 122 6.21 14.35 -1.63
N ILE A 123 5.10 13.66 -1.40
CA ILE A 123 4.25 13.12 -2.47
C ILE A 123 3.18 14.13 -2.89
N PRO A 124 2.64 14.04 -4.12
CA PRO A 124 1.68 15.02 -4.64
C PRO A 124 0.36 15.09 -3.86
N ASP A 125 -0.03 14.01 -3.20
CA ASP A 125 -1.24 13.87 -2.40
C ASP A 125 -1.00 14.03 -0.88
N ALA A 126 0.20 14.52 -0.49
CA ALA A 126 0.50 14.89 0.90
C ALA A 126 -0.49 15.94 1.39
N ASP A 127 -0.99 15.75 2.63
CA ASP A 127 -1.90 16.69 3.28
C ASP A 127 -1.76 16.65 4.79
N ASP A 128 -1.86 17.81 5.43
CA ASP A 128 -1.82 17.90 6.88
C ASP A 128 -3.01 17.20 7.55
N ALA A 129 -4.13 17.04 6.85
CA ALA A 129 -5.32 16.36 7.34
C ALA A 129 -5.00 14.97 7.92
N TYR A 130 -4.04 14.27 7.34
CA TYR A 130 -3.62 12.94 7.79
C TYR A 130 -2.85 12.96 9.13
N PHE A 131 -2.38 14.12 9.60
CA PHE A 131 -1.78 14.30 10.93
C PHE A 131 -2.79 14.70 11.99
N LEU A 132 -4.07 14.76 11.67
CA LEU A 132 -5.21 15.04 12.56
C LEU A 132 -5.17 16.39 13.32
N PRO A 133 -4.69 17.52 12.74
CA PRO A 133 -4.76 18.81 13.45
C PRO A 133 -6.19 19.31 13.62
N TRP A 134 -7.14 18.85 12.82
CA TRP A 134 -8.56 19.21 12.84
C TRP A 134 -9.38 18.45 13.88
N VAL A 135 -8.81 17.43 14.51
CA VAL A 135 -9.47 16.66 15.56
C VAL A 135 -9.30 17.36 16.91
N ASN A 136 -10.41 17.62 17.60
CA ASN A 136 -10.41 18.38 18.84
C ASN A 136 -10.88 17.58 20.04
N THR A 137 -11.87 16.69 19.89
CA THR A 137 -12.54 15.98 20.99
C THR A 137 -12.42 14.46 20.89
N ALA A 138 -12.30 13.93 19.68
CA ALA A 138 -12.11 12.51 19.48
C ALA A 138 -10.67 12.08 19.80
N LYS A 139 -10.50 10.84 20.23
CA LYS A 139 -9.19 10.24 20.44
C LYS A 139 -8.40 10.18 19.14
N LYS A 140 -7.13 10.57 19.16
CA LYS A 140 -6.21 10.55 18.01
C LYS A 140 -5.31 9.33 18.06
N VAL A 141 -5.47 8.45 17.10
CA VAL A 141 -4.69 7.21 17.00
C VAL A 141 -3.94 7.17 15.66
N ALA A 142 -2.64 6.86 15.71
CA ALA A 142 -1.87 6.56 14.52
C ALA A 142 -1.58 5.06 14.46
N TYR A 143 -2.16 4.36 13.49
CA TYR A 143 -1.85 2.95 13.27
C TYR A 143 -0.92 2.78 12.07
N ALA A 144 0.34 2.50 12.33
CA ALA A 144 1.36 2.17 11.32
C ALA A 144 1.37 3.10 10.08
N PRO A 145 1.19 4.45 10.21
CA PRO A 145 1.45 5.34 9.08
C PRO A 145 2.92 5.24 8.67
N SER A 146 3.25 5.77 7.49
CA SER A 146 4.60 5.75 6.95
C SER A 146 5.01 7.13 6.46
N PHE A 147 6.25 7.52 6.74
CA PHE A 147 6.88 8.69 6.12
C PHE A 147 7.39 8.41 4.69
N GLY A 148 7.24 7.17 4.22
CA GLY A 148 7.77 6.75 2.92
C GLY A 148 9.29 6.68 2.90
N SER A 149 9.87 7.16 1.80
CA SER A 149 11.32 7.10 1.56
C SER A 149 12.05 8.42 1.90
N LYS A 150 11.40 9.33 2.63
CA LYS A 150 11.95 10.67 2.85
C LYS A 150 11.88 11.09 4.31
N ASN A 151 13.03 11.46 4.86
CA ASN A 151 13.13 11.95 6.23
C ASN A 151 12.36 13.26 6.41
N ILE A 152 11.29 13.22 7.19
CA ILE A 152 10.43 14.39 7.44
C ILE A 152 11.22 15.59 8.01
N LEU A 153 12.24 15.36 8.85
CA LEU A 153 13.08 16.42 9.40
C LEU A 153 13.87 17.21 8.33
N LYS A 154 14.18 16.54 7.19
CA LYS A 154 14.94 17.15 6.09
C LYS A 154 14.04 17.74 5.01
N TYR A 155 12.90 17.13 4.79
CA TYR A 155 12.06 17.44 3.61
C TYR A 155 10.78 18.21 3.94
N ALA A 156 10.34 18.27 5.20
CA ALA A 156 9.24 19.14 5.60
C ALA A 156 9.68 20.61 5.53
N LYS A 157 8.80 21.47 4.99
CA LYS A 157 9.03 22.93 4.98
C LYS A 157 9.03 23.52 6.38
N ASP A 158 8.24 22.94 7.27
CA ASP A 158 8.11 23.33 8.68
C ASP A 158 8.04 22.07 9.54
N SER A 159 9.18 21.59 10.01
CA SER A 159 9.27 20.39 10.86
C SER A 159 8.67 20.60 12.24
N GLU A 160 8.70 21.84 12.79
CA GLU A 160 8.13 22.15 14.10
C GLU A 160 6.60 22.02 14.10
N LYS A 161 5.93 22.30 12.98
CA LYS A 161 4.51 22.04 12.80
C LYS A 161 4.19 20.55 12.99
N TYR A 162 4.90 19.67 12.31
CA TYR A 162 4.68 18.22 12.41
C TYR A 162 5.05 17.67 13.78
N LYS A 163 6.07 18.22 14.43
CA LYS A 163 6.38 17.90 15.81
C LYS A 163 5.19 18.17 16.74
N LYS A 164 4.55 19.34 16.62
CA LYS A 164 3.33 19.68 17.38
C LYS A 164 2.19 18.69 17.08
N TYR A 165 1.99 18.31 15.80
CA TYR A 165 0.97 17.34 15.45
C TYR A 165 1.23 15.98 16.10
N LEU A 166 2.45 15.46 16.04
CA LEU A 166 2.81 14.18 16.64
C LEU A 166 2.67 14.17 18.16
N MET A 167 2.97 15.29 18.83
CA MET A 167 2.81 15.41 20.30
C MET A 167 1.35 15.31 20.75
N ASN A 168 0.39 15.63 19.88
CA ASN A 168 -1.03 15.66 20.18
C ASN A 168 -1.76 14.32 19.94
N TYR A 169 -1.04 13.25 19.58
CA TYR A 169 -1.64 11.92 19.47
C TYR A 169 -1.74 11.25 20.84
N ASP A 170 -2.89 10.61 21.10
CA ASP A 170 -3.06 9.77 22.29
C ASP A 170 -2.29 8.45 22.14
N TYR A 171 -2.28 7.90 20.93
CA TYR A 171 -1.54 6.68 20.60
C TYR A 171 -0.78 6.84 19.28
N LEU A 172 0.52 6.60 19.33
CA LEU A 172 1.41 6.68 18.18
C LEU A 172 2.05 5.33 17.89
N SER A 173 2.03 4.93 16.63
CA SER A 173 2.86 3.87 16.07
C SER A 173 3.36 4.27 14.69
N ILE A 174 4.23 3.46 14.10
CA ILE A 174 4.83 3.69 12.79
C ILE A 174 5.08 2.37 12.09
N ARG A 175 5.20 2.34 10.77
CA ARG A 175 5.39 1.11 9.98
C ARG A 175 6.85 0.73 9.76
N GLU A 176 7.79 1.68 9.78
CA GLU A 176 9.20 1.45 9.48
C GLU A 176 10.14 1.96 10.58
N LYS A 177 11.34 1.34 10.66
CA LYS A 177 12.34 1.67 11.68
C LYS A 177 12.92 3.08 11.54
N ASN A 178 13.16 3.52 10.30
CA ASN A 178 13.59 4.90 10.07
C ASN A 178 12.56 5.90 10.57
N GLY A 179 11.28 5.65 10.36
CA GLY A 179 10.19 6.47 10.88
C GLY A 179 10.18 6.52 12.43
N GLN A 180 10.41 5.38 13.08
CA GLN A 180 10.56 5.33 14.55
C GLN A 180 11.70 6.23 15.04
N LYS A 181 12.85 6.17 14.36
CA LYS A 181 14.00 7.02 14.67
C LYS A 181 13.65 8.50 14.50
N TRP A 182 13.02 8.87 13.39
CA TRP A 182 12.65 10.28 13.13
C TRP A 182 11.63 10.81 14.15
N ILE A 183 10.65 10.00 14.55
CA ILE A 183 9.73 10.38 15.64
C ILE A 183 10.48 10.57 16.95
N LYS A 184 11.41 9.67 17.30
CA LYS A 184 12.25 9.82 18.50
C LYS A 184 13.06 11.11 18.46
N ASP A 185 13.66 11.43 17.32
CA ASP A 185 14.45 12.66 17.13
C ASP A 185 13.56 13.93 17.24
N MET A 186 12.29 13.86 16.80
CA MET A 186 11.36 14.99 16.84
C MET A 186 10.78 15.25 18.23
N ILE A 187 10.28 14.22 18.91
CA ILE A 187 9.46 14.36 20.13
C ILE A 187 9.98 13.58 21.33
N ASN A 188 11.18 13.01 21.23
CA ASN A 188 11.84 12.19 22.27
C ASN A 188 10.98 11.02 22.80
N LYS A 189 10.10 10.44 21.94
CA LYS A 189 9.29 9.27 22.27
C LYS A 189 9.69 8.10 21.36
N THR A 190 9.89 6.91 21.93
CA THR A 190 10.01 5.67 21.17
C THR A 190 8.62 5.07 21.00
N VAL A 191 8.18 4.94 19.74
CA VAL A 191 6.87 4.40 19.39
C VAL A 191 7.03 2.96 18.86
N PRO A 192 6.00 2.08 18.96
CA PRO A 192 6.09 0.74 18.38
C PRO A 192 6.14 0.79 16.84
N VAL A 193 6.91 -0.13 16.27
CA VAL A 193 6.91 -0.40 14.82
C VAL A 193 5.94 -1.56 14.58
N LEU A 194 4.78 -1.27 13.99
CA LEU A 194 3.72 -2.25 13.75
C LEU A 194 3.70 -2.69 12.29
N ILE A 195 3.20 -3.89 12.06
CA ILE A 195 2.97 -4.41 10.71
C ILE A 195 1.87 -3.62 10.00
N ASP A 196 1.98 -3.59 8.67
CA ASP A 196 0.90 -3.09 7.81
C ASP A 196 -0.41 -3.84 8.11
N PRO A 197 -1.58 -3.16 8.16
CA PRO A 197 -2.86 -3.80 8.50
C PRO A 197 -3.23 -4.94 7.56
N THR A 198 -2.72 -4.94 6.32
CA THR A 198 -2.93 -6.04 5.38
C THR A 198 -2.41 -7.39 5.92
N LEU A 199 -1.39 -7.36 6.77
CA LEU A 199 -0.86 -8.56 7.40
C LEU A 199 -1.68 -9.03 8.62
N ILE A 200 -2.61 -8.23 9.16
CA ILE A 200 -3.51 -8.66 10.25
C ILE A 200 -4.50 -9.70 9.73
N LEU A 201 -5.01 -9.51 8.53
CA LEU A 201 -5.96 -10.41 7.90
C LEU A 201 -5.27 -11.71 7.40
N THR A 202 -6.06 -12.70 7.06
CA THR A 202 -5.61 -13.98 6.49
C THR A 202 -5.84 -14.02 4.99
N ALA A 203 -5.20 -14.95 4.29
CA ALA A 203 -5.44 -15.16 2.85
C ALA A 203 -6.93 -15.38 2.54
N SER A 204 -7.67 -16.09 3.41
CA SER A 204 -9.10 -16.34 3.23
C SER A 204 -9.93 -15.06 3.19
N CYS A 205 -9.59 -14.04 4.00
CA CYS A 205 -10.30 -12.74 3.94
C CYS A 205 -10.11 -12.04 2.59
N TYR A 206 -8.97 -12.22 1.94
CA TYR A 206 -8.70 -11.69 0.62
C TYR A 206 -9.30 -12.54 -0.50
N ASP A 207 -9.48 -13.83 -0.26
CA ASP A 207 -10.15 -14.72 -1.21
C ASP A 207 -11.62 -14.35 -1.45
N GLU A 208 -12.29 -13.76 -0.45
CA GLU A 208 -13.66 -13.26 -0.56
C GLU A 208 -13.83 -12.10 -1.55
N ILE A 209 -12.75 -11.37 -1.81
CA ILE A 209 -12.73 -10.21 -2.72
C ILE A 209 -11.91 -10.44 -4.00
N LEU A 210 -11.50 -11.69 -4.27
CA LEU A 210 -10.80 -12.06 -5.50
C LEU A 210 -11.63 -11.80 -6.74
N ALA A 211 -10.96 -11.44 -7.86
CA ALA A 211 -11.60 -11.44 -9.17
C ALA A 211 -11.97 -12.87 -9.58
N ASN A 212 -13.23 -13.07 -10.00
CA ASN A 212 -13.77 -14.36 -10.41
C ASN A 212 -13.98 -14.48 -11.94
N ASP A 213 -13.75 -13.40 -12.69
CA ASP A 213 -13.91 -13.31 -14.13
C ASP A 213 -12.60 -13.38 -14.90
N ILE A 214 -11.48 -13.66 -14.22
CA ILE A 214 -10.15 -13.85 -14.81
C ILE A 214 -9.82 -15.34 -14.79
N ASN A 215 -9.34 -15.86 -15.93
CA ASN A 215 -8.93 -17.25 -16.07
C ASN A 215 -7.65 -17.33 -16.90
N GLU A 216 -6.50 -17.17 -16.23
CA GLU A 216 -5.20 -17.39 -16.85
C GLU A 216 -4.87 -18.87 -16.80
N LYS A 217 -4.74 -19.50 -17.98
CA LYS A 217 -4.47 -20.93 -18.11
C LYS A 217 -2.99 -21.27 -18.11
N GLU A 218 -2.15 -20.35 -18.57
CA GLU A 218 -0.72 -20.55 -18.68
C GLU A 218 -0.01 -20.09 -17.40
N LYS A 219 1.08 -20.78 -17.05
CA LYS A 219 1.97 -20.34 -15.99
C LYS A 219 2.62 -19.01 -16.36
N TYR A 220 2.76 -18.11 -15.39
CA TYR A 220 3.31 -16.78 -15.64
C TYR A 220 4.11 -16.26 -14.45
N ILE A 221 4.99 -15.30 -14.76
CA ILE A 221 5.59 -14.41 -13.78
C ILE A 221 4.67 -13.20 -13.64
N PHE A 222 4.20 -12.91 -12.42
CA PHE A 222 3.57 -11.64 -12.14
C PHE A 222 4.64 -10.61 -11.79
N PHE A 223 4.79 -9.58 -12.61
CA PHE A 223 5.78 -8.52 -12.42
C PHE A 223 5.12 -7.18 -12.10
N TYR A 224 5.25 -6.74 -10.84
CA TYR A 224 4.74 -5.45 -10.39
C TYR A 224 5.85 -4.49 -10.02
N CYS A 225 6.05 -3.48 -10.86
CA CYS A 225 6.99 -2.39 -10.67
C CYS A 225 6.27 -1.05 -10.93
N PRO A 226 5.86 -0.30 -9.89
CA PRO A 226 5.07 0.93 -10.05
C PRO A 226 5.72 1.97 -10.97
N SER A 227 7.04 2.06 -10.91
CA SER A 227 7.85 2.96 -11.76
C SER A 227 8.84 2.16 -12.57
N PHE A 228 8.39 1.49 -13.65
CA PHE A 228 9.24 0.65 -14.45
C PHE A 228 10.64 1.22 -14.70
N ASP A 229 11.65 0.53 -14.18
CA ASP A 229 13.04 0.71 -14.52
C ASP A 229 13.42 -0.21 -15.69
N GLN A 230 14.16 0.29 -16.68
CA GLN A 230 14.49 -0.47 -17.87
C GLN A 230 15.45 -1.63 -17.59
N ASN A 231 16.37 -1.45 -16.62
CA ASN A 231 17.33 -2.50 -16.28
C ASN A 231 16.63 -3.63 -15.52
N ILE A 232 15.71 -3.28 -14.61
CA ILE A 232 14.85 -4.27 -13.96
C ILE A 232 13.99 -5.00 -14.99
N CYS A 233 13.41 -4.30 -15.99
CA CYS A 233 12.65 -4.97 -17.06
C CYS A 233 13.53 -5.93 -17.89
N LYS A 234 14.79 -5.57 -18.20
CA LYS A 234 15.73 -6.47 -18.87
C LYS A 234 16.06 -7.69 -18.01
N TYR A 235 16.24 -7.49 -16.71
CA TYR A 235 16.47 -8.54 -15.74
C TYR A 235 15.30 -9.55 -15.70
N VAL A 236 14.07 -9.06 -15.53
CA VAL A 236 12.85 -9.88 -15.55
C VAL A 236 12.69 -10.62 -16.88
N LYS A 237 13.04 -9.99 -18.01
CA LYS A 237 13.00 -10.65 -19.33
C LYS A 237 14.00 -11.82 -19.42
N LYS A 238 15.18 -11.72 -18.80
CA LYS A 238 16.12 -12.84 -18.75
C LYS A 238 15.55 -14.01 -17.94
N ILE A 239 14.95 -13.74 -16.79
CA ILE A 239 14.28 -14.77 -15.96
C ILE A 239 13.12 -15.43 -16.75
N SER A 240 12.29 -14.64 -17.40
CA SER A 240 11.19 -15.11 -18.26
C SER A 240 11.70 -16.09 -19.32
N LYS A 241 12.81 -15.75 -19.99
CA LYS A 241 13.42 -16.63 -21.00
C LYS A 241 14.00 -17.91 -20.40
N LYS A 242 14.66 -17.81 -19.24
CA LYS A 242 15.27 -18.99 -18.57
C LYS A 242 14.23 -20.08 -18.27
N TYR A 243 13.03 -19.69 -17.83
CA TYR A 243 11.98 -20.63 -17.43
C TYR A 243 10.84 -20.78 -18.45
N ASN A 244 10.94 -20.13 -19.61
CA ASN A 244 9.90 -20.09 -20.64
C ASN A 244 8.53 -19.70 -20.06
N LEU A 245 8.51 -18.69 -19.18
CA LEU A 245 7.29 -18.17 -18.57
C LEU A 245 6.92 -16.82 -19.17
N LYS A 246 5.66 -16.62 -19.54
CA LYS A 246 5.16 -15.30 -19.90
C LYS A 246 5.21 -14.35 -18.71
N VAL A 247 5.26 -13.05 -18.98
CA VAL A 247 5.25 -12.02 -17.94
C VAL A 247 3.97 -11.22 -18.02
N ILE A 248 3.15 -11.30 -16.99
CA ILE A 248 1.99 -10.41 -16.82
C ILE A 248 2.39 -9.27 -15.90
N THR A 249 2.14 -8.05 -16.33
CA THR A 249 2.57 -6.86 -15.61
C THR A 249 1.42 -5.90 -15.33
N TRP A 250 1.71 -4.89 -14.53
CA TRP A 250 0.76 -3.94 -13.95
C TRP A 250 1.10 -2.49 -14.31
N SER A 251 0.19 -1.55 -13.94
CA SER A 251 0.36 -0.11 -14.19
C SER A 251 0.29 0.27 -15.67
N CYS A 252 -0.88 0.10 -16.28
CA CYS A 252 -1.16 0.42 -17.70
C CYS A 252 -0.67 1.80 -18.12
N LYS A 253 -0.84 2.83 -17.27
CA LYS A 253 -0.36 4.19 -17.54
C LYS A 253 1.18 4.24 -17.66
N SER A 254 1.91 3.62 -16.73
CA SER A 254 3.37 3.55 -16.77
C SER A 254 3.86 2.62 -17.89
N TYR A 255 3.18 1.51 -18.11
CA TYR A 255 3.45 0.58 -19.22
C TYR A 255 3.45 1.29 -20.57
N SER A 256 2.41 2.09 -20.83
CA SER A 256 2.25 2.83 -22.09
C SER A 256 3.33 3.92 -22.22
N THR A 257 3.48 4.78 -21.20
CA THR A 257 4.39 5.93 -21.27
C THR A 257 5.87 5.57 -21.28
N ARG A 258 6.22 4.35 -20.83
CA ARG A 258 7.60 3.83 -20.85
C ARG A 258 7.82 2.75 -21.92
N ILE A 259 6.82 2.50 -22.77
CA ILE A 259 6.89 1.56 -23.91
C ILE A 259 7.34 0.16 -23.45
N ILE A 260 6.74 -0.34 -22.37
CA ILE A 260 7.12 -1.62 -21.76
C ILE A 260 6.77 -2.81 -22.65
N LYS A 261 5.83 -2.64 -23.59
CA LYS A 261 5.49 -3.63 -24.63
C LYS A 261 6.71 -4.19 -25.34
N ARG A 262 7.78 -3.41 -25.53
CA ARG A 262 9.03 -3.84 -26.20
C ARG A 262 9.75 -4.99 -25.49
N PHE A 263 9.48 -5.24 -24.20
CA PHE A 263 10.01 -6.38 -23.47
C PHE A 263 9.20 -7.66 -23.67
N GLY A 264 8.05 -7.58 -24.39
CA GLY A 264 7.13 -8.70 -24.59
C GLY A 264 6.31 -9.00 -23.32
N PHE A 265 6.16 -8.05 -22.40
CA PHE A 265 5.30 -8.19 -21.23
C PHE A 265 3.85 -7.90 -21.60
N GLU A 266 2.93 -8.64 -20.99
CA GLU A 266 1.50 -8.50 -21.19
C GLU A 266 0.88 -7.70 -20.03
N LEU A 267 -0.11 -6.86 -20.32
CA LEU A 267 -0.88 -6.20 -19.27
C LEU A 267 -1.93 -7.15 -18.71
N ALA A 268 -2.13 -7.12 -17.40
CA ALA A 268 -3.27 -7.72 -16.74
C ALA A 268 -4.59 -7.41 -17.47
N LYS A 269 -5.60 -8.29 -17.39
CA LYS A 269 -6.91 -8.09 -18.04
C LYS A 269 -7.50 -6.73 -17.72
N TYR A 270 -7.52 -6.36 -16.45
CA TYR A 270 -7.82 -5.03 -15.92
C TYR A 270 -7.12 -4.84 -14.58
N GLU A 271 -7.13 -3.62 -14.05
CA GLU A 271 -6.45 -3.24 -12.83
C GLU A 271 -7.46 -2.81 -11.76
N ASN A 272 -7.49 -3.52 -10.64
CA ASN A 272 -8.13 -3.15 -9.40
C ASN A 272 -7.62 -4.09 -8.28
N PRO A 273 -7.93 -3.84 -7.00
CA PRO A 273 -7.48 -4.70 -5.92
C PRO A 273 -7.83 -6.19 -6.09
N SER A 274 -9.03 -6.52 -6.57
CA SER A 274 -9.49 -7.90 -6.78
C SER A 274 -8.65 -8.66 -7.82
N SER A 275 -8.38 -8.03 -8.96
CA SER A 275 -7.54 -8.63 -10.00
C SER A 275 -6.06 -8.68 -9.60
N TYR A 276 -5.59 -7.70 -8.82
CA TYR A 276 -4.23 -7.70 -8.27
C TYR A 276 -3.98 -8.92 -7.37
N LEU A 277 -4.91 -9.20 -6.46
CA LEU A 277 -4.87 -10.39 -5.61
C LEU A 277 -4.90 -11.68 -6.44
N TYR A 278 -5.77 -11.73 -7.48
CA TYR A 278 -5.85 -12.87 -8.39
C TYR A 278 -4.50 -13.15 -9.05
N TYR A 279 -3.87 -12.13 -9.64
CA TYR A 279 -2.61 -12.31 -10.34
C TYR A 279 -1.45 -12.69 -9.41
N ILE A 280 -1.41 -12.21 -8.18
CA ILE A 280 -0.41 -12.65 -7.20
C ILE A 280 -0.67 -14.11 -6.80
N LYS A 281 -1.90 -14.44 -6.43
CA LYS A 281 -2.28 -15.78 -5.94
C LYS A 281 -1.97 -16.87 -6.95
N ASN A 282 -2.23 -16.63 -8.23
CA ASN A 282 -2.11 -17.63 -9.29
C ASN A 282 -0.77 -17.59 -10.05
N ALA A 283 0.15 -16.67 -9.72
CA ALA A 283 1.46 -16.61 -10.35
C ALA A 283 2.33 -17.83 -10.02
N GLU A 284 3.14 -18.29 -10.96
CA GLU A 284 4.21 -19.26 -10.69
C GLU A 284 5.36 -18.60 -9.91
N LEU A 285 5.67 -17.34 -10.25
CA LEU A 285 6.67 -16.52 -9.59
C LEU A 285 6.17 -15.07 -9.51
N VAL A 286 6.35 -14.42 -8.37
CA VAL A 286 6.12 -12.98 -8.23
C VAL A 286 7.46 -12.24 -8.17
N LEU A 287 7.64 -11.28 -9.06
CA LEU A 287 8.77 -10.35 -9.05
C LEU A 287 8.22 -8.94 -8.84
N THR A 288 8.70 -8.25 -7.82
CA THR A 288 8.15 -6.94 -7.48
C THR A 288 9.20 -5.98 -6.93
N THR A 289 8.97 -4.68 -7.10
CA THR A 289 9.69 -3.62 -6.39
C THR A 289 8.78 -2.92 -5.39
N SER A 290 7.55 -3.45 -5.19
CA SER A 290 6.51 -2.82 -4.38
C SER A 290 6.46 -3.41 -2.99
N PHE A 291 6.29 -2.55 -1.99
CA PHE A 291 6.05 -2.93 -0.60
C PHE A 291 4.82 -3.87 -0.48
N HIS A 292 3.67 -3.48 -1.02
CA HIS A 292 2.47 -4.32 -0.98
C HIS A 292 2.57 -5.56 -1.89
N GLY A 293 3.34 -5.48 -2.99
CA GLY A 293 3.65 -6.67 -3.79
C GLY A 293 4.39 -7.72 -2.96
N THR A 294 5.33 -7.31 -2.13
CA THR A 294 6.04 -8.17 -1.18
C THR A 294 5.07 -8.76 -0.15
N ILE A 295 4.23 -7.93 0.48
CA ILE A 295 3.25 -8.37 1.48
C ILE A 295 2.32 -9.45 0.93
N PHE A 296 1.65 -9.19 -0.20
CA PHE A 296 0.68 -10.15 -0.74
C PHE A 296 1.33 -11.43 -1.24
N SER A 297 2.60 -11.37 -1.67
CA SER A 297 3.37 -12.57 -1.97
C SER A 297 3.58 -13.43 -0.72
N THR A 298 3.83 -12.83 0.45
CA THR A 298 3.96 -13.57 1.71
C THR A 298 2.61 -14.11 2.21
N ILE A 299 1.53 -13.34 2.10
CA ILE A 299 0.18 -13.76 2.51
C ILE A 299 -0.28 -15.00 1.73
N TYR A 300 0.02 -15.07 0.43
CA TYR A 300 -0.33 -16.21 -0.43
C TYR A 300 0.76 -17.29 -0.52
N ASN A 301 1.79 -17.23 0.32
CA ASN A 301 2.91 -18.19 0.35
C ASN A 301 3.50 -18.44 -1.04
N LYS A 302 3.76 -17.36 -1.80
CA LYS A 302 4.26 -17.47 -3.18
C LYS A 302 5.77 -17.67 -3.24
N LYS A 303 6.23 -18.24 -4.35
CA LYS A 303 7.60 -18.03 -4.82
C LYS A 303 7.71 -16.59 -5.24
N PHE A 304 8.57 -15.83 -4.59
CA PHE A 304 8.71 -14.40 -4.89
C PHE A 304 10.10 -13.88 -4.62
N PHE A 305 10.42 -12.78 -5.30
CA PHE A 305 11.53 -11.93 -4.91
C PHE A 305 11.11 -10.47 -4.99
N THR A 306 11.54 -9.71 -3.99
CA THR A 306 11.50 -8.26 -4.04
C THR A 306 12.82 -7.75 -4.58
N ILE A 307 12.76 -7.03 -5.70
CA ILE A 307 13.93 -6.52 -6.40
C ILE A 307 14.23 -5.14 -5.83
N LYS A 308 15.46 -4.93 -5.35
CA LYS A 308 15.91 -3.63 -4.90
C LYS A 308 15.87 -2.62 -6.05
N ASN A 309 15.40 -1.42 -5.75
CA ASN A 309 15.43 -0.28 -6.65
C ASN A 309 16.09 0.91 -5.95
N GLY A 310 16.31 2.02 -6.67
CA GLY A 310 17.05 3.17 -6.15
C GLY A 310 16.49 3.75 -4.84
N GLY A 311 15.18 3.63 -4.58
CA GLY A 311 14.54 4.07 -3.33
C GLY A 311 14.96 3.23 -2.10
N MET A 312 15.26 1.95 -2.29
CA MET A 312 15.63 1.03 -1.21
C MET A 312 17.11 1.15 -0.80
N TYR A 313 17.91 1.97 -1.46
CA TYR A 313 19.31 2.23 -1.12
C TYR A 313 19.53 3.48 -0.26
N GLY A 314 18.52 4.07 0.29
CA GLY A 314 18.61 5.29 1.07
C GLY A 314 17.74 5.25 2.31
N ASP A 315 16.95 6.30 2.49
CA ASP A 315 16.05 6.44 3.63
C ASP A 315 14.83 5.47 3.57
N ASP A 316 14.60 4.78 2.44
CA ASP A 316 13.48 3.83 2.28
C ASP A 316 13.83 2.44 2.82
N ASP A 317 13.59 2.25 4.11
CA ASP A 317 13.79 0.95 4.77
C ASP A 317 12.52 0.11 4.93
N ARG A 318 11.40 0.51 4.32
CA ARG A 318 10.10 -0.15 4.51
C ARG A 318 10.12 -1.64 4.17
N VAL A 319 10.67 -2.00 3.01
CA VAL A 319 10.78 -3.40 2.57
C VAL A 319 11.80 -4.15 3.43
N ILE A 320 12.91 -3.52 3.78
CA ILE A 320 13.96 -4.12 4.64
C ILE A 320 13.37 -4.38 6.03
N THR A 321 12.68 -3.40 6.61
CA THR A 321 12.00 -3.55 7.91
C THR A 321 10.99 -4.69 7.85
N LEU A 322 10.12 -4.73 6.83
CA LEU A 322 9.12 -5.77 6.62
C LEU A 322 9.75 -7.18 6.54
N LEU A 323 10.65 -7.39 5.59
CA LEU A 323 11.26 -8.71 5.37
C LEU A 323 12.11 -9.16 6.56
N SER A 324 12.75 -8.24 7.28
CA SER A 324 13.47 -8.55 8.52
C SER A 324 12.52 -8.99 9.63
N GLN A 325 11.38 -8.30 9.81
CA GLN A 325 10.34 -8.68 10.77
C GLN A 325 9.75 -10.07 10.45
N LEU A 326 9.56 -10.36 9.15
CA LEU A 326 9.00 -11.62 8.67
C LEU A 326 10.03 -12.76 8.57
N LYS A 327 11.31 -12.50 8.85
CA LYS A 327 12.41 -13.48 8.67
C LYS A 327 12.56 -13.99 7.22
N MET A 328 12.34 -13.10 6.27
CA MET A 328 12.39 -13.40 4.82
C MET A 328 13.32 -12.45 4.05
N ILE A 329 14.38 -11.97 4.69
CA ILE A 329 15.31 -11.01 4.07
C ILE A 329 16.04 -11.60 2.84
N ASP A 330 16.16 -12.92 2.75
CA ASP A 330 16.67 -13.66 1.60
C ASP A 330 15.82 -13.49 0.33
N ARG A 331 14.59 -12.97 0.46
CA ARG A 331 13.72 -12.63 -0.66
C ARG A 331 13.96 -11.24 -1.21
N LEU A 332 14.87 -10.46 -0.65
CA LEU A 332 15.30 -9.17 -1.18
C LEU A 332 16.58 -9.34 -2.00
N ILE A 333 16.49 -9.14 -3.31
CA ILE A 333 17.58 -9.39 -4.25
C ILE A 333 17.93 -8.14 -5.08
N GLU A 334 19.18 -8.10 -5.56
CA GLU A 334 19.62 -7.17 -6.60
C GLU A 334 19.09 -7.63 -7.98
N TYR A 335 19.11 -6.75 -8.97
CA TYR A 335 18.74 -7.10 -10.35
C TYR A 335 19.95 -7.49 -11.21
N ASP A 336 20.88 -8.25 -10.60
CA ASP A 336 21.98 -8.89 -11.29
C ASP A 336 21.60 -10.34 -11.64
N PHE A 337 21.54 -10.64 -12.95
CA PHE A 337 21.06 -11.93 -13.42
C PHE A 337 22.15 -12.99 -13.33
N ASP A 338 21.90 -14.00 -12.51
CA ASP A 338 22.72 -15.21 -12.42
C ASP A 338 21.98 -16.40 -13.07
N ASN A 339 22.62 -17.02 -14.05
CA ASN A 339 22.07 -18.19 -14.73
C ASN A 339 22.02 -19.43 -13.84
N ASN A 340 22.85 -19.51 -12.81
CA ASN A 340 22.90 -20.63 -11.86
C ASN A 340 21.91 -20.45 -10.70
N PHE A 341 21.40 -19.24 -10.47
CA PHE A 341 20.44 -18.98 -9.40
C PHE A 341 19.06 -19.55 -9.74
N ASP A 342 18.49 -20.33 -8.85
CA ASP A 342 17.14 -20.86 -9.03
C ASP A 342 16.06 -19.87 -8.55
N TYR A 343 15.51 -19.10 -9.49
CA TYR A 343 14.43 -18.13 -9.22
C TYR A 343 13.08 -18.81 -8.92
N LEU A 344 12.93 -20.11 -9.19
CA LEU A 344 11.72 -20.88 -8.83
C LEU A 344 11.86 -21.63 -7.51
N LYS A 345 12.96 -21.44 -6.80
CA LYS A 345 13.15 -22.03 -5.47
C LYS A 345 12.03 -21.57 -4.53
N ASP A 346 11.44 -22.53 -3.83
CA ASP A 346 10.42 -22.23 -2.82
C ASP A 346 10.97 -21.31 -1.73
N ALA A 347 10.12 -20.44 -1.23
CA ALA A 347 10.43 -19.64 -0.06
C ALA A 347 10.22 -20.50 1.20
N ASP A 348 11.13 -20.38 2.16
CA ASP A 348 10.94 -21.02 3.47
C ASP A 348 9.99 -20.16 4.32
N TYR A 349 8.81 -20.68 4.58
CA TYR A 349 7.78 -20.06 5.39
C TYR A 349 7.73 -20.55 6.84
N SER A 350 8.66 -21.40 7.26
CA SER A 350 8.66 -21.99 8.60
C SER A 350 8.79 -20.93 9.70
N GLU A 351 9.84 -20.10 9.63
CA GLU A 351 10.03 -18.98 10.56
C GLU A 351 8.98 -17.88 10.38
N TYR A 352 8.59 -17.58 9.14
CA TYR A 352 7.53 -16.63 8.82
C TYR A 352 6.24 -16.94 9.60
N ASN A 353 5.79 -18.21 9.59
CA ASN A 353 4.55 -18.61 10.24
C ASN A 353 4.55 -18.38 11.76
N ASN A 354 5.71 -18.49 12.40
CA ASN A 354 5.85 -18.19 13.82
C ASN A 354 5.89 -16.67 14.08
N GLN A 355 6.65 -15.93 13.27
CA GLN A 355 6.80 -14.49 13.43
C GLN A 355 5.50 -13.73 13.14
N ILE A 356 4.79 -14.09 12.09
CA ILE A 356 3.55 -13.39 11.71
C ILE A 356 2.47 -13.53 12.79
N LYS A 357 2.39 -14.65 13.50
CA LYS A 357 1.45 -14.82 14.62
C LYS A 357 1.74 -13.80 15.72
N LYS A 358 2.99 -13.66 16.13
CA LYS A 358 3.41 -12.71 17.16
C LYS A 358 3.11 -11.26 16.72
N LEU A 359 3.52 -10.90 15.51
CA LEU A 359 3.32 -9.55 14.98
C LEU A 359 1.83 -9.18 14.86
N LYS A 360 0.98 -10.14 14.49
CA LYS A 360 -0.49 -9.96 14.49
C LYS A 360 -1.03 -9.73 15.89
N MET A 361 -0.56 -10.50 16.88
CA MET A 361 -0.99 -10.32 18.28
C MET A 361 -0.63 -8.93 18.79
N ASP A 362 0.60 -8.45 18.52
CA ASP A 362 1.04 -7.11 18.91
C ASP A 362 0.21 -6.02 18.24
N ALA A 363 -0.09 -6.17 16.95
CA ALA A 363 -0.93 -5.26 16.18
C ALA A 363 -2.39 -5.21 16.70
N ILE A 364 -2.99 -6.37 16.96
CA ILE A 364 -4.36 -6.48 17.49
C ILE A 364 -4.43 -5.91 18.91
N LYS A 365 -3.42 -6.19 19.75
CA LYS A 365 -3.33 -5.61 21.09
C LYS A 365 -3.30 -4.08 21.01
N TYR A 366 -2.45 -3.52 20.16
CA TYR A 366 -2.38 -2.07 19.96
C TYR A 366 -3.72 -1.48 19.52
N LEU A 367 -4.42 -2.10 18.56
CA LEU A 367 -5.75 -1.66 18.13
C LEU A 367 -6.76 -1.69 19.27
N ARG A 368 -6.82 -2.76 20.06
CA ARG A 368 -7.73 -2.88 21.20
C ARG A 368 -7.46 -1.84 22.29
N GLU A 369 -6.20 -1.56 22.58
CA GLU A 369 -5.79 -0.57 23.60
C GLU A 369 -6.03 0.87 23.13
N SER A 370 -5.78 1.17 21.86
CA SER A 370 -5.86 2.52 21.33
C SER A 370 -7.28 2.91 20.89
N VAL A 371 -7.98 2.01 20.22
CA VAL A 371 -9.31 2.29 19.64
C VAL A 371 -10.42 1.90 20.62
N GLY A 372 -10.23 0.81 21.37
CA GLY A 372 -11.18 0.20 22.27
C GLY A 372 -11.49 -1.24 21.84
N GLY A 373 -11.38 -2.19 22.76
CA GLY A 373 -11.67 -3.61 22.51
C GLY A 373 -13.16 -3.91 22.47
N ARG A 374 -13.59 -4.88 21.64
CA ARG A 374 -14.90 -5.52 21.81
C ARG A 374 -14.90 -6.25 23.15
N ASN A 375 -15.95 -6.05 23.96
CA ASN A 375 -16.22 -6.92 25.09
C ASN A 375 -16.56 -8.32 24.56
N GLU A 376 -15.71 -9.30 24.87
CA GLU A 376 -15.92 -10.72 24.47
C GLU A 376 -17.16 -11.36 25.13
N ASN A 377 -17.87 -10.61 25.99
CA ASN A 377 -19.02 -11.10 26.76
C ASN A 377 -20.39 -11.01 26.04
N ASN A 378 -20.41 -10.66 24.75
CA ASN A 378 -21.67 -10.62 23.97
C ASN A 378 -21.61 -11.60 22.78
N LYS A 379 -21.44 -12.89 23.08
CA LYS A 379 -21.78 -13.99 22.16
C LYS A 379 -22.72 -14.95 22.87
#